data_f1eac0de6acdddccbe028d1f933d87ec
#
_entry.id   f1eac0de6acdddccbe028d1f933d87ec
#
_cell.length_a   1.000
_cell.length_b   1.000
_cell.length_c   1.000
_cell.angle_alpha   90.00
_cell.angle_beta   90.00
_cell.angle_gamma   90.00
#
_symmetry.space_group_name_H-M   'P 1'
#
loop_
_entity.id
_entity.type
_entity.pdbx_description
1 polymer ?
#
loop_
_entity_poly.entity_id
_entity_poly.type
_entity_poly.pdbx_seq_one_letter_code
_entity_poly.pdbx_strand_id
1 'polypeptide(L)'
;MKGTEHFTRTIAEYLNQRAMTDPLFAPNLMKPNKNIEECITYILNEVQKSGCNGFDDDDELLRAWLEKIFSMAVHYYDEDDIEVGKAVSCQVAVNHIVELTEEEKAEARQEAIKQYQREELAKLQSRNTRVKKTENVATQVQPSLFDF
;
A
#
# COMPACT_ATOMS: atom_id res chain seq x y z
N MET A 1 0.26 -6.55 -2.05
CA MET A 1 -0.58 -5.37 -2.32
C MET A 1 -0.50 -4.41 -1.16
N LYS A 2 0.13 -3.27 -1.36
CA LYS A 2 0.43 -2.32 -0.27
C LYS A 2 -0.80 -1.79 0.48
N GLY A 3 -1.92 -1.56 -0.21
CA GLY A 3 -3.15 -1.07 0.41
C GLY A 3 -3.82 -2.08 1.35
N THR A 4 -3.80 -3.35 0.98
CA THR A 4 -4.38 -4.42 1.80
C THR A 4 -3.53 -4.70 3.04
N GLU A 5 -2.21 -4.63 2.93
CA GLU A 5 -1.30 -4.77 4.07
C GLU A 5 -1.48 -3.63 5.08
N HIS A 6 -1.62 -2.40 4.60
CA HIS A 6 -1.88 -1.25 5.48
C HIS A 6 -3.22 -1.38 6.21
N PHE A 7 -4.26 -1.79 5.50
CA PHE A 7 -5.58 -2.04 6.07
C PHE A 7 -5.52 -3.14 7.15
N THR A 8 -4.88 -4.26 6.86
CA THR A 8 -4.68 -5.36 7.80
C THR A 8 -3.94 -4.92 9.05
N ARG A 9 -2.88 -4.13 8.87
CA ARG A 9 -2.11 -3.56 9.99
C ARG A 9 -2.95 -2.64 10.87
N THR A 10 -3.73 -1.76 10.27
CA THR A 10 -4.62 -0.84 10.99
C THR A 10 -5.64 -1.58 11.85
N ILE A 11 -6.26 -2.62 11.30
CA ILE A 11 -7.20 -3.46 12.04
C ILE A 11 -6.50 -4.22 13.17
N ALA A 12 -5.34 -4.80 12.91
CA ALA A 12 -4.54 -5.51 13.92
C ALA A 12 -4.13 -4.60 15.07
N GLU A 13 -3.68 -3.39 14.78
CA GLU A 13 -3.33 -2.40 15.80
C GLU A 13 -4.53 -2.00 16.66
N TYR A 14 -5.67 -1.76 16.04
CA TYR A 14 -6.91 -1.47 16.76
C TYR A 14 -7.32 -2.60 17.69
N LEU A 15 -7.29 -3.83 17.23
CA LEU A 15 -7.64 -5.01 18.03
C LEU A 15 -6.68 -5.21 19.19
N ASN A 16 -5.39 -4.99 18.99
CA ASN A 16 -4.38 -5.06 20.04
C ASN A 16 -4.58 -3.98 21.11
N GLN A 17 -4.87 -2.75 20.69
CA GLN A 17 -5.18 -1.66 21.63
C GLN A 17 -6.44 -1.96 22.44
N ARG A 18 -7.48 -2.49 21.78
CA ARG A 18 -8.70 -2.89 22.47
C ARG A 18 -8.45 -4.01 23.48
N ALA A 19 -7.63 -5.00 23.13
CA ALA A 19 -7.25 -6.08 24.04
C ALA A 19 -6.49 -5.58 25.29
N MET A 20 -5.73 -4.48 25.14
CA MET A 20 -5.04 -3.84 26.27
C MET A 20 -5.99 -3.12 27.22
N THR A 21 -7.08 -2.56 26.69
CA THR A 21 -8.05 -1.75 27.46
C THR A 21 -9.24 -2.54 27.96
N ASP A 22 -9.59 -3.63 27.28
CA ASP A 22 -10.74 -4.48 27.57
C ASP A 22 -10.28 -5.90 27.91
N PRO A 23 -10.22 -6.27 29.20
CA PRO A 23 -9.80 -7.60 29.64
C PRO A 23 -10.78 -8.71 29.24
N LEU A 24 -12.02 -8.39 28.89
CA LEU A 24 -13.00 -9.35 28.40
C LEU A 24 -12.78 -9.70 26.92
N PHE A 25 -12.24 -8.77 26.17
CA PHE A 25 -11.92 -8.97 24.75
C PHE A 25 -10.58 -9.68 24.53
N ALA A 26 -9.59 -9.44 25.39
CA ALA A 26 -8.24 -9.98 25.24
C ALA A 26 -8.18 -11.50 25.01
N PRO A 27 -8.97 -12.37 25.71
CA PRO A 27 -8.98 -13.79 25.44
C PRO A 27 -9.53 -14.16 24.05
N ASN A 28 -10.44 -13.36 23.52
CA ASN A 28 -11.03 -13.60 22.18
C ASN A 28 -9.98 -13.45 21.07
N LEU A 29 -9.05 -12.50 21.23
CA LEU A 29 -7.95 -12.29 20.28
C LEU A 29 -6.97 -13.48 20.26
N MET A 30 -6.87 -14.22 21.35
CA MET A 30 -5.98 -15.37 21.51
C MET A 30 -6.58 -16.70 21.06
N LYS A 31 -7.81 -16.72 20.55
CA LYS A 31 -8.48 -17.94 20.09
C LYS A 31 -7.70 -18.58 18.93
N PRO A 32 -7.38 -19.89 18.99
CA PRO A 32 -6.57 -20.56 17.98
C PRO A 32 -7.29 -20.75 16.63
N ASN A 33 -8.61 -20.70 16.62
CA ASN A 33 -9.44 -20.80 15.42
C ASN A 33 -9.73 -19.45 14.74
N LYS A 34 -9.21 -18.36 15.28
CA LYS A 34 -9.37 -17.01 14.76
C LYS A 34 -8.01 -16.47 14.30
N ASN A 35 -8.00 -15.82 13.14
CA ASN A 35 -6.82 -15.16 12.62
C ASN A 35 -7.19 -13.84 11.93
N ILE A 36 -6.21 -12.99 11.75
CA ILE A 36 -6.41 -11.66 11.15
C ILE A 36 -6.79 -11.73 9.66
N GLU A 37 -6.30 -12.70 8.94
CA GLU A 37 -6.58 -12.87 7.51
C GLU A 37 -8.04 -13.21 7.27
N GLU A 38 -8.59 -14.12 8.04
CA GLU A 38 -10.04 -14.45 8.01
C GLU A 38 -10.90 -13.27 8.48
N CYS A 39 -10.45 -12.53 9.47
CA CYS A 39 -11.11 -11.31 9.94
C CYS A 39 -11.23 -10.28 8.81
N ILE A 40 -10.14 -10.04 8.09
CA ILE A 40 -10.12 -9.11 6.94
C ILE A 40 -11.04 -9.62 5.83
N THR A 41 -11.02 -10.90 5.53
CA THR A 41 -11.92 -11.52 4.54
C THR A 41 -13.39 -11.35 4.94
N TYR A 42 -13.71 -11.56 6.20
CA TYR A 42 -15.05 -11.31 6.73
C TYR A 42 -15.49 -9.86 6.56
N ILE A 43 -14.66 -8.90 6.94
CA ILE A 43 -14.94 -7.47 6.80
C ILE A 43 -15.19 -7.10 5.34
N LEU A 44 -14.32 -7.54 4.43
CA LEU A 44 -14.44 -7.26 3.00
C LEU A 44 -15.72 -7.85 2.39
N ASN A 45 -16.08 -9.04 2.79
CA ASN A 45 -17.34 -9.67 2.36
C ASN A 45 -18.57 -8.90 2.85
N GLU A 46 -18.57 -8.45 4.10
CA GLU A 46 -19.66 -7.65 4.65
C GLU A 46 -19.77 -6.27 3.99
N VAL A 47 -18.64 -5.62 3.72
CA VAL A 47 -18.60 -4.36 2.98
C VAL A 47 -19.15 -4.53 1.57
N GLN A 48 -18.79 -5.60 0.88
CA GLN A 48 -19.31 -5.91 -0.45
C GLN A 48 -20.81 -6.15 -0.47
N LYS A 49 -21.34 -6.88 0.51
CA LYS A 49 -22.79 -7.11 0.68
C LYS A 49 -23.55 -5.81 0.90
N SER A 50 -22.95 -4.83 1.56
CA SER A 50 -23.57 -3.53 1.79
C SER A 50 -23.64 -2.63 0.55
N GLY A 51 -22.96 -3.01 -0.53
CA GLY A 51 -22.95 -2.28 -1.81
C GLY A 51 -22.15 -0.97 -1.81
N CYS A 52 -21.36 -0.73 -0.79
CA CYS A 52 -20.49 0.45 -0.71
C CYS A 52 -19.16 0.21 -1.42
N ASN A 53 -18.92 0.96 -2.49
CA ASN A 53 -17.73 0.84 -3.32
C ASN A 53 -16.65 1.90 -3.03
N GLY A 54 -16.91 2.83 -2.12
CA GLY A 54 -15.96 3.88 -1.78
C GLY A 54 -16.61 5.00 -0.97
N PHE A 55 -15.78 5.86 -0.42
CA PHE A 55 -16.18 7.04 0.33
C PHE A 55 -15.56 8.27 -0.30
N ASP A 56 -16.38 9.30 -0.42
CA ASP A 56 -15.91 10.66 -0.68
C ASP A 56 -15.18 11.22 0.55
N ASP A 57 -14.37 12.24 0.33
CA ASP A 57 -13.49 12.90 1.30
C ASP A 57 -14.21 13.58 2.49
N ASP A 58 -15.41 13.11 2.84
CA ASP A 58 -16.13 13.61 4.00
C ASP A 58 -15.67 12.91 5.27
N ASP A 59 -14.95 13.64 6.11
CA ASP A 59 -14.33 13.15 7.34
C ASP A 59 -15.33 12.50 8.31
N GLU A 60 -16.57 12.96 8.36
CA GLU A 60 -17.60 12.35 9.22
C GLU A 60 -18.05 10.98 8.73
N LEU A 61 -18.26 10.83 7.42
CA LEU A 61 -18.62 9.55 6.82
C LEU A 61 -17.49 8.54 6.96
N LEU A 62 -16.25 8.97 6.78
CA LEU A 62 -15.08 8.14 6.94
C LEU A 62 -14.95 7.63 8.39
N ARG A 63 -15.17 8.47 9.38
CA ARG A 63 -15.16 8.08 10.81
C ARG A 63 -16.25 7.07 11.13
N ALA A 64 -17.49 7.32 10.70
CA ALA A 64 -18.61 6.40 10.91
C ALA A 64 -18.33 5.01 10.30
N TRP A 65 -17.66 4.98 9.17
CA TRP A 65 -17.26 3.75 8.50
C TRP A 65 -16.13 3.02 9.22
N LEU A 66 -15.10 3.72 9.65
CA LEU A 66 -14.03 3.14 10.45
C LEU A 66 -14.58 2.49 11.73
N GLU A 67 -15.49 3.17 12.42
CA GLU A 67 -16.18 2.60 13.58
C GLU A 67 -16.97 1.33 13.23
N LYS A 68 -17.63 1.31 12.09
CA LYS A 68 -18.39 0.15 11.61
C LYS A 68 -17.45 -1.01 11.26
N ILE A 69 -16.35 -0.75 10.58
CA ILE A 69 -15.32 -1.74 10.25
C ILE A 69 -14.68 -2.31 11.51
N PHE A 70 -14.33 -1.48 12.47
CA PHE A 70 -13.78 -1.92 13.75
C PHE A 70 -14.78 -2.74 14.56
N SER A 71 -16.05 -2.36 14.54
CA SER A 71 -17.14 -3.12 15.13
C SER A 71 -17.28 -4.52 14.51
N MET A 72 -17.17 -4.63 13.19
CA MET A 72 -17.15 -5.91 12.48
C MET A 72 -15.95 -6.78 12.87
N ALA A 73 -14.78 -6.19 13.02
CA ALA A 73 -13.57 -6.89 13.45
C ALA A 73 -13.75 -7.47 14.86
N VAL A 74 -14.27 -6.69 15.79
CA VAL A 74 -14.57 -7.13 17.16
C VAL A 74 -15.61 -8.25 17.15
N HIS A 75 -16.66 -8.10 16.37
CA HIS A 75 -17.72 -9.09 16.22
C HIS A 75 -17.21 -10.44 15.70
N TYR A 76 -16.28 -10.42 14.74
CA TYR A 76 -15.63 -11.62 14.25
C TYR A 76 -14.92 -12.42 15.35
N TYR A 77 -14.22 -11.73 16.24
CA TYR A 77 -13.51 -12.37 17.35
C TYR A 77 -14.43 -12.76 18.51
N ASP A 78 -15.52 -12.04 18.73
CA ASP A 78 -16.48 -12.32 19.80
C ASP A 78 -17.35 -13.55 19.51
N GLU A 79 -17.72 -13.76 18.26
CA GLU A 79 -18.54 -14.90 17.86
C GLU A 79 -17.70 -16.07 17.32
N ASP A 80 -17.93 -17.24 17.87
CA ASP A 80 -17.23 -18.47 17.48
C ASP A 80 -17.69 -19.06 16.15
N ASP A 81 -18.97 -18.88 15.79
CA ASP A 81 -19.64 -19.47 14.62
C ASP A 81 -19.91 -18.44 13.52
N ILE A 82 -18.89 -17.70 13.10
CA ILE A 82 -19.01 -16.77 11.97
C ILE A 82 -18.64 -17.45 10.65
N GLU A 83 -19.54 -17.36 9.67
CA GLU A 83 -19.23 -17.70 8.29
C GLU A 83 -18.40 -16.60 7.63
N VAL A 84 -17.14 -16.86 7.39
CA VAL A 84 -16.21 -15.90 6.77
C VAL A 84 -16.48 -15.76 5.26
N GLY A 85 -17.02 -16.78 4.64
CA GLY A 85 -17.23 -16.81 3.19
C GLY A 85 -15.94 -17.03 2.39
N LYS A 86 -16.03 -16.88 1.08
CA LYS A 86 -14.87 -17.01 0.19
C LYS A 86 -14.08 -15.72 0.13
N ALA A 87 -12.77 -15.83 0.03
CA ALA A 87 -11.90 -14.70 -0.20
C ALA A 87 -12.31 -13.94 -1.48
N VAL A 88 -12.63 -12.67 -1.32
CA VAL A 88 -13.01 -11.82 -2.42
C VAL A 88 -11.74 -11.20 -3.02
N SER A 89 -11.62 -11.29 -4.34
CA SER A 89 -10.56 -10.58 -5.06
C SER A 89 -10.91 -9.10 -5.18
N CYS A 90 -10.76 -8.36 -4.09
CA CYS A 90 -10.91 -6.91 -4.11
C CYS A 90 -9.62 -6.21 -3.70
N GLN A 91 -9.33 -5.10 -4.35
CA GLN A 91 -8.23 -4.23 -3.98
C GLN A 91 -8.79 -3.14 -3.06
N VAL A 92 -8.31 -3.10 -1.84
CA VAL A 92 -8.60 -1.99 -0.94
C VAL A 92 -7.60 -0.88 -1.24
N ALA A 93 -8.05 0.15 -1.94
CA ALA A 93 -7.30 1.39 -2.06
C ALA A 93 -7.65 2.27 -0.86
N VAL A 94 -6.72 2.43 0.06
CA VAL A 94 -6.85 3.39 1.14
C VAL A 94 -6.25 4.70 0.64
N ASN A 95 -7.09 5.60 0.15
CA ASN A 95 -6.71 6.98 -0.13
C ASN A 95 -6.64 7.76 1.19
N HIS A 96 -5.89 7.24 2.14
CA HIS A 96 -5.67 7.94 3.39
C HIS A 96 -4.50 8.89 3.19
N ILE A 97 -4.76 10.19 3.30
CA ILE A 97 -3.70 11.17 3.50
C ILE A 97 -3.18 10.92 4.91
N VAL A 98 -2.25 9.98 5.04
CA VAL A 98 -1.47 9.86 6.26
C VAL A 98 -0.67 11.14 6.36
N GLU A 99 -0.94 11.96 7.35
CA GLU A 99 -0.05 13.04 7.69
C GLU A 99 1.29 12.43 8.09
N LEU A 100 2.18 12.37 7.10
CA LEU A 100 3.56 11.94 7.30
C LEU A 100 4.21 12.88 8.32
N THR A 101 4.91 12.32 9.26
CA THR A 101 5.77 13.11 10.14
C THR A 101 6.80 13.90 9.33
N GLU A 102 7.34 14.97 9.86
CA GLU A 102 8.35 15.78 9.16
C GLU A 102 9.59 14.95 8.80
N GLU A 103 9.92 13.94 9.61
CA GLU A 103 11.01 13.00 9.34
C GLU A 103 10.68 12.10 8.13
N GLU A 104 9.49 11.52 8.08
CA GLU A 104 9.02 10.71 6.95
C GLU A 104 8.91 11.51 5.66
N LYS A 105 8.48 12.78 5.75
CA LYS A 105 8.48 13.68 4.59
C LYS A 105 9.89 13.96 4.10
N ALA A 106 10.84 14.16 5.00
CA ALA A 106 12.24 14.39 4.65
C ALA A 106 12.87 13.16 4.00
N GLU A 107 12.63 11.97 4.51
CA GLU A 107 13.08 10.70 3.91
C GLU A 107 12.48 10.49 2.52
N ALA A 108 11.18 10.68 2.37
CA ALA A 108 10.51 10.57 1.07
C ALA A 108 11.07 11.55 0.03
N ARG A 109 11.38 12.78 0.43
CA ARG A 109 12.03 13.76 -0.44
C ARG A 109 13.44 13.35 -0.84
N GLN A 110 14.23 12.82 0.09
CA GLN A 110 15.57 12.33 -0.18
C GLN A 110 15.56 11.14 -1.14
N GLU A 111 14.66 10.19 -0.95
CA GLU A 111 14.51 9.06 -1.86
C GLU A 111 14.08 9.50 -3.26
N ALA A 112 13.13 10.42 -3.37
CA ALA A 112 12.69 10.98 -4.65
C ALA A 112 13.85 11.68 -5.38
N ILE A 113 14.67 12.45 -4.67
CA ILE A 113 15.85 13.13 -5.22
C ILE A 113 16.90 12.12 -5.69
N LYS A 114 17.19 11.09 -4.90
CA LYS A 114 18.12 10.02 -5.27
C LYS A 114 17.64 9.26 -6.51
N GLN A 115 16.37 8.94 -6.60
CA GLN A 115 15.79 8.28 -7.76
C GLN A 115 15.91 9.14 -9.01
N TYR A 116 15.57 10.42 -8.92
CA TYR A 116 15.70 11.37 -10.02
C TYR A 116 17.15 11.51 -10.49
N GLN A 117 18.09 11.61 -9.57
CA GLN A 117 19.53 11.68 -9.89
C GLN A 117 20.02 10.41 -10.60
N ARG A 118 19.56 9.23 -10.19
CA ARG A 118 19.88 7.95 -10.87
C ARG A 118 19.35 7.92 -12.29
N GLU A 119 18.13 8.35 -12.50
CA GLU A 119 17.51 8.41 -13.82
C GLU A 119 18.23 9.38 -14.75
N GLU A 120 18.59 10.56 -14.26
CA GLU A 120 19.36 11.55 -15.03
C GLU A 120 20.76 11.05 -15.37
N LEU A 121 21.47 10.42 -14.44
CA LEU A 121 22.77 9.79 -14.70
C LEU A 121 22.67 8.68 -15.75
N ALA A 122 21.64 7.83 -15.67
CA ALA A 122 21.40 6.79 -16.67
C ALA A 122 21.13 7.36 -18.05
N LYS A 123 20.36 8.46 -18.15
CA LYS A 123 20.12 9.18 -19.40
C LYS A 123 21.41 9.79 -19.97
N LEU A 124 22.22 10.41 -19.14
CA LEU A 124 23.52 10.99 -19.56
C LEU A 124 24.48 9.91 -20.05
N GLN A 125 24.58 8.80 -19.38
CA GLN A 125 25.41 7.66 -19.79
C GLN A 125 24.96 7.08 -21.12
N SER A 126 23.65 6.91 -21.34
CA SER A 126 23.11 6.43 -22.59
C SER A 126 23.33 7.40 -23.75
N ARG A 127 23.31 8.72 -23.51
CA ARG A 127 23.64 9.74 -24.50
C ARG A 127 25.13 9.69 -24.88
N ASN A 128 26.01 9.57 -23.90
CA ASN A 128 27.45 9.48 -24.12
C ASN A 128 27.85 8.24 -24.94
N THR A 129 27.23 7.11 -24.71
CA THR A 129 27.47 5.90 -25.49
C THR A 129 26.96 6.03 -26.93
N ARG A 130 25.86 6.75 -27.17
CA ARG A 130 25.37 7.05 -28.50
C ARG A 130 26.31 7.98 -29.26
N VAL A 131 26.81 9.04 -28.62
CA VAL A 131 27.74 10.00 -29.23
C VAL A 131 29.04 9.29 -29.63
N LYS A 132 29.64 8.49 -28.74
CA LYS A 132 30.85 7.70 -29.05
C LYS A 132 30.65 6.73 -30.21
N LYS A 133 29.49 6.11 -30.32
CA LYS A 133 29.18 5.21 -31.43
C LYS A 133 29.04 5.95 -32.76
N THR A 134 28.49 7.15 -32.75
CA THR A 134 28.36 8.01 -33.95
C THR A 134 29.69 8.59 -34.37
N GLU A 135 30.55 8.98 -33.44
CA GLU A 135 31.91 9.47 -33.74
C GLU A 135 32.79 8.38 -34.36
N ASN A 136 32.73 7.15 -33.86
CA ASN A 136 33.45 6.02 -34.42
C ASN A 136 32.99 5.66 -35.84
N VAL A 137 31.73 5.80 -36.14
CA VAL A 137 31.19 5.57 -37.49
C VAL A 137 31.57 6.72 -38.42
N ALA A 138 31.55 7.96 -37.96
CA ALA A 138 31.97 9.14 -38.71
C ALA A 138 33.47 9.13 -39.02
N THR A 139 34.28 8.65 -38.08
CA THR A 139 35.75 8.57 -38.31
C THR A 139 36.14 7.47 -39.30
N GLN A 140 35.35 6.43 -39.46
CA GLN A 140 35.60 5.39 -40.44
C GLN A 140 35.24 5.81 -41.90
N VAL A 141 34.34 6.77 -42.03
CA VAL A 141 33.86 7.24 -43.35
C VAL A 141 34.70 8.45 -43.87
N GLN A 142 35.31 9.20 -42.96
CA GLN A 142 36.02 10.42 -43.26
C GLN A 142 37.31 10.25 -44.10
N PRO A 143 38.12 9.17 -44.00
CA PRO A 143 39.32 9.01 -44.79
C PRO A 143 39.06 8.84 -46.30
N SER A 144 37.88 8.34 -46.67
CA SER A 144 37.60 8.12 -48.11
C SER A 144 37.15 9.36 -48.87
N LEU A 145 36.83 10.47 -48.17
CA LEU A 145 36.40 11.74 -48.76
C LEU A 145 37.53 12.67 -49.13
N PHE A 146 38.72 12.46 -48.62
CA PHE A 146 39.89 13.33 -48.83
C PHE A 146 41.08 12.65 -49.51
N ASP A 147 40.91 11.41 -49.92
CA ASP A 147 41.89 10.66 -50.68
C ASP A 147 41.72 10.94 -52.19
N PHE A 148 42.21 12.11 -52.59
CA PHE A 148 42.35 12.42 -54.02
C PHE A 148 43.79 12.20 -54.45
#